data_225dbf9d29b11e1e60847aa70fdbc3be
#
_entry.id   225dbf9d29b11e1e60847aa70fdbc3be
#
_cell.length_a   1.000
_cell.length_b   1.000
_cell.length_c   1.000
_cell.angle_alpha   90.00
_cell.angle_beta   90.00
_cell.angle_gamma   90.00
#
_symmetry.space_group_name_H-M   'P 1'
#
loop_
_entity.id
_entity.type
_entity.pdbx_description
1 polymer ?
#
loop_
_entity_poly.entity_id
_entity_poly.type
_entity_poly.pdbx_seq_one_letter_code
_entity_poly.pdbx_strand_id
1 'polypeptide(L)'
;MFEFTAQMLRRVLALLALTGALTQSVPADLDAVRSSQFPWYASLTQAEERFDDSMYLASNAVIFLERHDGTDGALPCPYILADLYIPDVHSLRAWYSDDPSISGNEPSEIRDAVRAVNAAFAVNGDFYTKQGVTAIRNGTILNSCVSGYDLCVLYEDGSMRCFRGWELGTQDEVNEALRGAWQAWSFGPTLLNDDGSAITDFTDRTIEYLTRDHPRTAIGYYAPGHYCLLSVSGYQERQIGVSLEELSAFFASLGCRSAYNLDGGTSTHVWYHGREIGFPSQPVRLADLIYLEDLSSAG
;
A
#
# COMPACT_ATOMS: atom_id res chain seq x y z
N MET A 1 -27.65 -11.25 -16.47
CA MET A 1 -26.78 -11.13 -15.27
C MET A 1 -25.52 -10.47 -15.77
N PHE A 2 -25.37 -9.15 -15.54
CA PHE A 2 -24.24 -8.39 -16.08
C PHE A 2 -23.01 -8.64 -15.19
N GLU A 3 -21.99 -9.26 -15.74
CA GLU A 3 -20.65 -9.26 -15.14
C GLU A 3 -20.09 -7.83 -15.21
N PHE A 4 -20.18 -7.11 -14.13
CA PHE A 4 -19.39 -5.89 -13.93
C PHE A 4 -17.94 -6.34 -13.69
N THR A 5 -17.09 -6.15 -14.69
CA THR A 5 -15.64 -6.42 -14.50
C THR A 5 -15.03 -5.34 -13.59
N ALA A 6 -14.03 -5.69 -12.81
CA ALA A 6 -13.28 -4.75 -11.96
C ALA A 6 -12.82 -3.51 -12.75
N GLN A 7 -12.48 -3.68 -14.02
CA GLN A 7 -12.08 -2.61 -14.93
C GLN A 7 -13.22 -1.59 -15.24
N MET A 8 -14.47 -2.03 -15.27
CA MET A 8 -15.61 -1.14 -15.47
C MET A 8 -15.91 -0.35 -14.20
N LEU A 9 -15.71 -0.95 -13.05
CA LEU A 9 -15.82 -0.33 -11.74
C LEU A 9 -14.76 0.77 -11.55
N ARG A 10 -13.49 0.51 -11.93
CA ARG A 10 -12.41 1.50 -11.97
C ARG A 10 -12.74 2.71 -12.83
N ARG A 11 -13.31 2.51 -14.01
CA ARG A 11 -13.70 3.60 -14.92
C ARG A 11 -14.77 4.49 -14.31
N VAL A 12 -15.73 3.91 -13.60
CA VAL A 12 -16.79 4.66 -12.90
C VAL A 12 -16.21 5.45 -11.74
N LEU A 13 -15.31 4.85 -10.94
CA LEU A 13 -14.66 5.50 -9.81
C LEU A 13 -13.68 6.60 -10.24
N ALA A 14 -12.91 6.37 -11.31
CA ALA A 14 -12.03 7.39 -11.89
C ALA A 14 -12.80 8.58 -12.46
N LEU A 15 -13.96 8.34 -13.08
CA LEU A 15 -14.83 9.40 -13.60
C LEU A 15 -15.39 10.28 -12.48
N LEU A 16 -15.72 9.70 -11.32
CA LEU A 16 -16.23 10.41 -10.15
C LEU A 16 -15.15 11.20 -9.42
N ALA A 17 -13.90 10.71 -9.41
CA ALA A 17 -12.75 11.46 -8.90
C ALA A 17 -12.43 12.69 -9.75
N LEU A 18 -12.58 12.60 -11.08
CA LEU A 18 -12.38 13.71 -12.02
C LEU A 18 -13.44 14.81 -11.94
N THR A 19 -14.63 14.54 -11.39
CA THR A 19 -15.71 15.53 -11.30
C THR A 19 -15.64 16.45 -10.09
N GLY A 20 -14.58 16.38 -9.27
CA GLY A 20 -14.35 17.35 -8.19
C GLY A 20 -15.31 17.27 -7.00
N ALA A 21 -16.13 16.23 -6.91
CA ALA A 21 -17.12 16.07 -5.84
C ALA A 21 -16.51 15.62 -4.50
N LEU A 22 -15.17 15.38 -4.44
CA LEU A 22 -14.47 14.86 -3.28
C LEU A 22 -13.47 15.86 -2.67
N THR A 23 -13.69 17.17 -2.78
CA THR A 23 -12.78 18.19 -2.22
C THR A 23 -13.17 18.69 -0.83
N GLN A 24 -13.93 17.97 -0.06
CA GLN A 24 -14.13 18.28 1.35
C GLN A 24 -13.52 17.19 2.24
N SER A 25 -12.68 17.64 3.18
CA SER A 25 -12.07 16.85 4.26
C SER A 25 -13.14 16.43 5.29
N VAL A 26 -13.99 15.51 4.90
CA VAL A 26 -14.86 14.77 5.80
C VAL A 26 -14.35 13.34 5.75
N PRO A 27 -14.20 12.62 6.88
CA PRO A 27 -14.06 11.18 6.83
C PRO A 27 -15.16 10.69 5.90
N ALA A 28 -14.78 10.08 4.78
CA ALA A 28 -15.77 9.62 3.83
C ALA A 28 -16.69 8.68 4.62
N ASP A 29 -17.93 9.11 4.84
CA ASP A 29 -18.96 8.21 5.30
C ASP A 29 -19.09 7.18 4.19
N LEU A 30 -18.37 6.09 4.34
CA LEU A 30 -18.33 5.05 3.32
C LEU A 30 -19.67 4.41 3.13
N ASP A 31 -20.53 4.43 4.13
CA ASP A 31 -21.90 3.96 3.95
C ASP A 31 -22.65 4.90 3.03
N ALA A 32 -22.39 6.20 3.07
CA ALA A 32 -22.95 7.16 2.12
C ALA A 32 -22.31 7.05 0.73
N VAL A 33 -20.99 6.89 0.64
CA VAL A 33 -20.28 6.66 -0.65
C VAL A 33 -20.67 5.31 -1.22
N ARG A 34 -20.71 4.27 -0.42
CA ARG A 34 -21.10 2.90 -0.77
C ARG A 34 -22.54 2.85 -1.26
N SER A 35 -23.49 3.46 -0.54
CA SER A 35 -24.90 3.46 -0.92
C SER A 35 -25.22 4.29 -2.15
N SER A 36 -24.48 5.35 -2.42
CA SER A 36 -24.66 6.19 -3.61
C SER A 36 -23.98 5.64 -4.86
N GLN A 37 -22.81 5.01 -4.72
CA GLN A 37 -22.01 4.49 -5.84
C GLN A 37 -22.26 3.01 -6.11
N PHE A 38 -22.64 2.27 -5.08
CA PHE A 38 -22.94 0.84 -5.16
C PHE A 38 -24.30 0.55 -4.52
N PRO A 39 -25.43 0.77 -5.25
CA PRO A 39 -26.78 0.46 -4.72
C PRO A 39 -26.91 -1.00 -4.24
N TRP A 40 -26.09 -1.90 -4.80
CA TRP A 40 -26.00 -3.29 -4.39
C TRP A 40 -25.23 -3.49 -3.08
N TYR A 41 -24.38 -2.53 -2.68
CA TYR A 41 -23.60 -2.61 -1.43
C TYR A 41 -24.49 -2.42 -0.21
N ALA A 42 -25.51 -1.56 -0.29
CA ALA A 42 -26.49 -1.40 0.79
C ALA A 42 -27.22 -2.73 1.14
N SER A 43 -27.32 -3.65 0.17
CA SER A 43 -27.83 -5.01 0.41
C SER A 43 -26.79 -5.97 0.98
N LEU A 44 -25.49 -5.60 0.96
CA LEU A 44 -24.40 -6.41 1.47
C LEU A 44 -23.97 -6.01 2.90
N THR A 45 -24.34 -4.83 3.40
CA THR A 45 -24.11 -4.41 4.79
C THR A 45 -24.87 -5.24 5.81
N GLN A 46 -25.81 -6.07 5.38
CA GLN A 46 -26.51 -7.08 6.17
C GLN A 46 -26.10 -8.52 5.80
N ALA A 47 -25.18 -8.69 4.87
CA ALA A 47 -24.75 -9.99 4.39
C ALA A 47 -23.38 -10.34 4.93
N GLU A 48 -23.17 -11.64 5.09
CA GLU A 48 -21.91 -12.27 5.45
C GLU A 48 -20.74 -11.68 4.67
N GLU A 49 -19.60 -11.50 5.33
CA GLU A 49 -18.32 -11.20 4.68
C GLU A 49 -18.12 -12.16 3.53
N ARG A 50 -17.73 -11.63 2.40
CA ARG A 50 -17.56 -12.41 1.17
C ARG A 50 -16.16 -12.23 0.63
N PHE A 51 -15.50 -13.32 0.37
CA PHE A 51 -14.24 -13.32 -0.36
C PHE A 51 -14.19 -14.42 -1.42
N ASP A 52 -13.46 -14.15 -2.49
CA ASP A 52 -13.04 -15.10 -3.50
C ASP A 52 -11.60 -14.76 -3.93
N ASP A 53 -11.07 -15.40 -4.96
CA ASP A 53 -9.68 -15.20 -5.40
C ASP A 53 -9.40 -13.77 -5.95
N SER A 54 -10.43 -12.96 -6.16
CA SER A 54 -10.33 -11.62 -6.77
C SER A 54 -10.91 -10.49 -5.91
N MET A 55 -11.65 -10.82 -4.85
CA MET A 55 -12.35 -9.81 -4.06
C MET A 55 -12.50 -10.22 -2.60
N TYR A 56 -12.21 -9.25 -1.70
CA TYR A 56 -12.61 -9.28 -0.30
C TYR A 56 -13.60 -8.17 -0.02
N LEU A 57 -14.68 -8.49 0.67
CA LEU A 57 -15.72 -7.56 1.05
C LEU A 57 -16.07 -7.77 2.51
N ALA A 58 -15.74 -6.80 3.35
CA ALA A 58 -16.04 -6.79 4.78
C ALA A 58 -16.35 -5.38 5.28
N SER A 59 -16.77 -5.26 6.53
CA SER A 59 -17.09 -3.98 7.16
C SER A 59 -15.90 -3.03 7.24
N ASN A 60 -14.67 -3.55 7.32
CA ASN A 60 -13.44 -2.77 7.45
C ASN A 60 -12.75 -2.47 6.12
N ALA A 61 -13.06 -3.20 5.03
CA ALA A 61 -12.42 -3.00 3.73
C ALA A 61 -13.20 -3.62 2.57
N VAL A 62 -12.98 -3.05 1.40
CA VAL A 62 -13.22 -3.72 0.11
C VAL A 62 -11.88 -3.78 -0.62
N ILE A 63 -11.50 -4.96 -1.08
CA ILE A 63 -10.27 -5.18 -1.83
C ILE A 63 -10.63 -5.81 -3.16
N PHE A 64 -10.14 -5.24 -4.26
CA PHE A 64 -10.15 -5.90 -5.55
C PHE A 64 -8.73 -6.30 -5.90
N LEU A 65 -8.53 -7.58 -6.19
CA LEU A 65 -7.23 -8.15 -6.56
C LEU A 65 -7.19 -8.40 -8.06
N GLU A 66 -6.18 -7.84 -8.71
CA GLU A 66 -5.87 -8.11 -10.11
C GLU A 66 -4.51 -8.80 -10.21
N ARG A 67 -4.49 -9.91 -10.93
CA ARG A 67 -3.26 -10.64 -11.27
C ARG A 67 -2.97 -10.46 -12.74
N HIS A 68 -1.77 -10.06 -13.03
CA HIS A 68 -1.27 -9.87 -14.38
C HIS A 68 -0.03 -10.72 -14.59
N ASP A 69 0.10 -11.31 -15.77
CA ASP A 69 1.23 -12.17 -16.13
C ASP A 69 2.39 -11.42 -16.79
N GLY A 70 2.28 -10.07 -16.90
CA GLY A 70 3.27 -9.21 -17.54
C GLY A 70 3.15 -9.15 -19.06
N THR A 71 2.08 -9.71 -19.63
CA THR A 71 1.85 -9.70 -21.09
C THR A 71 0.87 -8.61 -21.54
N ASP A 72 0.21 -7.93 -20.61
CA ASP A 72 -0.77 -6.86 -20.86
C ASP A 72 -0.13 -5.53 -21.30
N GLY A 73 1.20 -5.42 -21.24
CA GLY A 73 1.96 -4.24 -21.63
C GLY A 73 1.97 -3.10 -20.62
N ALA A 74 1.36 -3.27 -19.45
CA ALA A 74 1.39 -2.24 -18.39
C ALA A 74 2.72 -2.26 -17.61
N LEU A 75 3.18 -3.46 -17.23
CA LEU A 75 4.52 -3.71 -16.69
C LEU A 75 5.14 -4.94 -17.38
N PRO A 76 6.47 -5.00 -17.53
CA PRO A 76 7.14 -6.11 -18.22
C PRO A 76 7.24 -7.41 -17.41
N CYS A 77 6.77 -7.40 -16.16
CA CYS A 77 6.83 -8.53 -15.24
C CYS A 77 5.44 -8.85 -14.69
N PRO A 78 5.18 -10.10 -14.27
CA PRO A 78 3.97 -10.42 -13.53
C PRO A 78 3.81 -9.56 -12.29
N TYR A 79 2.58 -9.13 -12.01
CA TYR A 79 2.29 -8.31 -10.84
C TYR A 79 0.91 -8.59 -10.25
N ILE A 80 0.76 -8.22 -8.99
CA ILE A 80 -0.52 -8.20 -8.27
C ILE A 80 -0.80 -6.77 -7.88
N LEU A 81 -1.98 -6.28 -8.24
CA LEU A 81 -2.49 -4.99 -7.83
C LEU A 81 -3.71 -5.22 -6.93
N ALA A 82 -3.63 -4.73 -5.71
CA ALA A 82 -4.73 -4.67 -4.77
C ALA A 82 -5.28 -3.25 -4.73
N ASP A 83 -6.52 -3.05 -5.18
CA ASP A 83 -7.24 -1.79 -5.10
C ASP A 83 -8.08 -1.79 -3.83
N LEU A 84 -7.84 -0.83 -2.92
CA LEU A 84 -8.29 -0.86 -1.53
C LEU A 84 -9.24 0.29 -1.24
N TYR A 85 -10.43 -0.04 -0.73
CA TYR A 85 -11.39 0.92 -0.21
C TYR A 85 -11.59 0.63 1.27
N ILE A 86 -11.22 1.57 2.13
CA ILE A 86 -11.34 1.45 3.58
C ILE A 86 -12.16 2.59 4.17
N PRO A 87 -13.11 2.29 5.08
CA PRO A 87 -13.97 3.29 5.71
C PRO A 87 -13.22 4.16 6.71
N ASP A 88 -12.24 3.57 7.33
CA ASP A 88 -11.46 4.14 8.40
C ASP A 88 -9.98 3.85 8.12
N VAL A 89 -9.14 4.87 8.17
CA VAL A 89 -7.69 4.73 7.97
C VAL A 89 -7.06 3.74 8.94
N HIS A 90 -7.65 3.58 10.13
CA HIS A 90 -7.20 2.62 11.14
C HIS A 90 -7.36 1.15 10.70
N SER A 91 -8.12 0.87 9.64
CA SER A 91 -8.17 -0.45 9.01
C SER A 91 -6.86 -0.82 8.30
N LEU A 92 -6.11 0.17 7.77
CA LEU A 92 -4.80 -0.07 7.18
C LEU A 92 -3.72 -0.03 8.26
N ARG A 93 -3.35 -1.19 8.73
CA ARG A 93 -2.46 -1.39 9.87
C ARG A 93 -1.06 -1.82 9.44
N ALA A 94 -0.11 -1.69 10.36
CA ALA A 94 1.23 -2.22 10.20
C ALA A 94 1.58 -3.12 11.39
N TRP A 95 2.22 -4.25 11.11
CA TRP A 95 2.93 -5.06 12.09
C TRP A 95 4.44 -4.80 11.93
N TYR A 96 5.19 -4.88 13.02
CA TYR A 96 6.64 -4.75 13.01
C TYR A 96 7.28 -5.73 14.00
N SER A 97 8.53 -6.13 13.75
CA SER A 97 9.20 -7.25 14.43
C SER A 97 9.44 -7.07 15.94
N ASP A 98 9.19 -5.90 16.49
CA ASP A 98 9.33 -5.61 17.92
C ASP A 98 8.04 -5.08 18.55
N ASP A 99 6.90 -5.33 17.93
CA ASP A 99 5.62 -4.90 18.46
C ASP A 99 5.32 -5.60 19.79
N PRO A 100 5.30 -4.87 20.93
CA PRO A 100 5.11 -5.46 22.25
C PRO A 100 3.70 -6.02 22.45
N SER A 101 2.74 -5.67 21.59
CA SER A 101 1.36 -6.20 21.64
C SER A 101 1.26 -7.63 21.11
N ILE A 102 2.28 -8.11 20.39
CA ILE A 102 2.33 -9.43 19.79
C ILE A 102 3.42 -10.26 20.48
N SER A 103 3.02 -11.35 21.14
CA SER A 103 3.98 -12.23 21.82
C SER A 103 4.79 -13.04 20.82
N GLY A 104 6.13 -13.09 21.00
CA GLY A 104 7.03 -13.88 20.17
C GLY A 104 7.81 -13.08 19.14
N ASN A 105 8.13 -11.86 19.43
CA ASN A 105 8.68 -10.77 18.61
C ASN A 105 10.09 -10.96 18.03
N GLU A 106 10.51 -12.17 17.76
CA GLU A 106 11.69 -12.37 16.91
C GLU A 106 11.25 -12.17 15.44
N PRO A 107 12.14 -11.68 14.54
CA PRO A 107 11.85 -11.65 13.12
C PRO A 107 11.39 -13.03 12.69
N SER A 108 10.09 -13.21 12.64
CA SER A 108 9.45 -14.47 12.29
C SER A 108 9.40 -14.59 10.78
N GLU A 109 9.22 -15.78 10.28
CA GLU A 109 8.82 -15.93 8.90
C GLU A 109 7.54 -15.10 8.68
N ILE A 110 7.46 -14.42 7.55
CA ILE A 110 6.30 -13.56 7.18
C ILE A 110 4.96 -14.25 7.44
N ARG A 111 4.89 -15.56 7.21
CA ARG A 111 3.70 -16.40 7.46
C ARG A 111 3.22 -16.31 8.91
N ASP A 112 4.14 -16.32 9.86
CA ASP A 112 3.79 -16.31 11.29
C ASP A 112 3.29 -14.93 11.69
N ALA A 113 3.89 -13.86 11.16
CA ALA A 113 3.40 -12.50 11.36
C ALA A 113 1.99 -12.30 10.78
N VAL A 114 1.76 -12.73 9.53
CA VAL A 114 0.45 -12.66 8.87
C VAL A 114 -0.64 -13.39 9.67
N ARG A 115 -0.32 -14.56 10.23
CA ARG A 115 -1.25 -15.33 11.08
C ARG A 115 -1.47 -14.66 12.43
N ALA A 116 -0.41 -14.12 13.04
CA ALA A 116 -0.50 -13.48 14.34
C ALA A 116 -1.42 -12.24 14.33
N VAL A 117 -1.42 -11.50 13.21
CA VAL A 117 -2.28 -10.33 13.03
C VAL A 117 -3.61 -10.64 12.35
N ASN A 118 -3.91 -11.92 12.11
CA ASN A 118 -5.14 -12.35 11.43
C ASN A 118 -5.40 -11.55 10.14
N ALA A 119 -4.42 -11.48 9.25
CA ALA A 119 -4.53 -10.65 8.05
C ALA A 119 -5.41 -11.28 6.98
N ALA A 120 -6.44 -10.54 6.52
CA ALA A 120 -7.15 -10.84 5.28
C ALA A 120 -6.26 -10.58 4.05
N PHE A 121 -5.49 -9.49 4.12
CA PHE A 121 -4.53 -9.10 3.09
C PHE A 121 -3.29 -8.50 3.74
N ALA A 122 -2.11 -8.83 3.22
CA ALA A 122 -0.86 -8.25 3.69
C ALA A 122 0.20 -8.19 2.58
N VAL A 123 1.05 -7.16 2.67
CA VAL A 123 2.29 -7.02 1.92
C VAL A 123 3.44 -6.66 2.87
N ASN A 124 4.68 -6.80 2.41
CA ASN A 124 5.83 -6.25 3.15
C ASN A 124 5.76 -4.72 3.25
N GLY A 125 6.36 -4.16 4.29
CA GLY A 125 6.51 -2.72 4.48
C GLY A 125 7.84 -2.16 3.96
N ASP A 126 8.46 -1.25 4.73
CA ASP A 126 9.60 -0.41 4.30
C ASP A 126 10.97 -0.85 4.83
N PHE A 127 11.14 -2.08 5.28
CA PHE A 127 12.39 -2.51 5.92
C PHE A 127 12.68 -1.70 7.19
N TYR A 128 11.69 -1.60 8.09
CA TYR A 128 11.87 -0.92 9.36
C TYR A 128 13.10 -1.46 10.12
N THR A 129 14.02 -0.55 10.43
CA THR A 129 15.14 -0.81 11.35
C THR A 129 15.04 0.17 12.50
N LYS A 130 15.40 -0.25 13.72
CA LYS A 130 15.30 0.59 14.94
C LYS A 130 16.14 1.86 14.90
N GLN A 131 17.03 2.03 13.93
CA GLN A 131 17.98 3.14 13.89
C GLN A 131 18.02 3.79 12.50
N GLY A 132 18.04 5.13 12.50
CA GLY A 132 18.38 5.93 11.32
C GLY A 132 17.25 6.16 10.31
N VAL A 133 16.01 5.73 10.58
CA VAL A 133 14.84 5.98 9.74
C VAL A 133 13.68 6.50 10.57
N THR A 134 12.82 7.33 9.97
CA THR A 134 11.58 7.76 10.58
C THR A 134 10.51 6.69 10.39
N ALA A 135 9.84 6.29 11.47
CA ALA A 135 8.79 5.27 11.42
C ALA A 135 7.67 5.56 12.42
N ILE A 136 6.44 5.53 11.92
CA ILE A 136 5.22 5.49 12.74
C ILE A 136 4.43 4.25 12.34
N ARG A 137 3.96 3.48 13.32
CA ARG A 137 3.12 2.32 13.11
C ARG A 137 1.89 2.40 14.00
N ASN A 138 0.72 2.39 13.39
CA ASN A 138 -0.57 2.46 14.07
C ASN A 138 -0.66 3.62 15.09
N GLY A 139 -0.24 4.83 14.68
CA GLY A 139 -0.21 6.03 15.49
C GLY A 139 0.94 6.11 16.52
N THR A 140 1.75 5.04 16.66
CA THR A 140 2.89 5.01 17.58
C THR A 140 4.16 5.44 16.87
N ILE A 141 4.81 6.49 17.36
CA ILE A 141 6.13 6.93 16.88
C ILE A 141 7.18 5.95 17.38
N LEU A 142 7.76 5.15 16.48
CA LEU A 142 8.85 4.23 16.80
C LEU A 142 10.20 4.94 16.73
N ASN A 143 10.35 5.82 15.75
CA ASN A 143 11.50 6.68 15.58
C ASN A 143 11.15 7.93 14.78
N SER A 144 11.84 9.04 15.05
CA SER A 144 11.71 10.29 14.32
C SER A 144 13.09 10.94 14.18
N CYS A 145 13.60 10.98 12.97
CA CYS A 145 14.94 11.56 12.71
C CYS A 145 15.06 12.11 11.29
N VAL A 146 16.00 13.01 11.12
CA VAL A 146 16.45 13.45 9.81
C VAL A 146 17.32 12.34 9.20
N SER A 147 16.79 11.60 8.25
CA SER A 147 17.45 10.43 7.68
C SER A 147 18.02 10.66 6.27
N GLY A 148 17.55 11.69 5.57
CA GLY A 148 17.84 11.91 4.14
C GLY A 148 17.07 10.97 3.19
N TYR A 149 16.34 9.99 3.72
CA TYR A 149 15.42 9.18 2.92
C TYR A 149 14.13 9.95 2.64
N ASP A 150 13.48 9.62 1.54
CA ASP A 150 12.10 10.04 1.31
C ASP A 150 11.19 9.44 2.39
N LEU A 151 10.10 10.13 2.68
CA LEU A 151 9.14 9.76 3.72
C LEU A 151 7.74 9.71 3.14
N CYS A 152 7.03 8.61 3.33
CA CYS A 152 5.61 8.49 3.06
C CYS A 152 4.83 8.55 4.38
N VAL A 153 3.84 9.43 4.47
CA VAL A 153 2.99 9.59 5.66
C VAL A 153 1.53 9.40 5.26
N LEU A 154 0.87 8.47 5.93
CA LEU A 154 -0.58 8.28 5.91
C LEU A 154 -1.15 8.92 7.18
N TYR A 155 -2.04 9.91 7.03
CA TYR A 155 -2.58 10.70 8.12
C TYR A 155 -3.90 10.13 8.65
N GLU A 156 -4.26 10.55 9.86
CA GLU A 156 -5.53 10.20 10.53
C GLU A 156 -6.78 10.60 9.73
N ASP A 157 -6.68 11.60 8.87
CA ASP A 157 -7.77 12.03 7.97
C ASP A 157 -7.84 11.20 6.68
N GLY A 158 -7.01 10.16 6.56
CA GLY A 158 -6.92 9.29 5.40
C GLY A 158 -6.15 9.89 4.21
N SER A 159 -5.63 11.12 4.31
CA SER A 159 -4.75 11.66 3.28
C SER A 159 -3.36 11.01 3.34
N MET A 160 -2.68 10.91 2.19
CA MET A 160 -1.32 10.41 2.10
C MET A 160 -0.43 11.41 1.38
N ARG A 161 0.72 11.72 1.96
CA ARG A 161 1.74 12.58 1.35
C ARG A 161 3.10 11.89 1.36
N CYS A 162 3.84 12.14 0.29
CA CYS A 162 5.23 11.75 0.20
C CYS A 162 6.09 13.01 0.24
N PHE A 163 7.17 12.95 1.01
CA PHE A 163 8.16 14.01 1.15
C PHE A 163 9.48 13.51 0.61
N ARG A 164 10.17 14.33 -0.11
CA ARG A 164 11.53 14.04 -0.55
C ARG A 164 12.52 14.26 0.58
N GLY A 165 13.58 13.47 0.67
CA GLY A 165 14.53 13.56 1.76
C GLY A 165 15.12 14.96 1.98
N TRP A 166 15.29 15.74 0.90
CA TRP A 166 15.79 17.13 1.02
C TRP A 166 14.77 18.15 1.56
N GLU A 167 13.47 17.81 1.59
CA GLU A 167 12.42 18.64 2.20
C GLU A 167 12.39 18.50 3.72
N LEU A 168 13.11 17.50 4.25
CA LEU A 168 13.13 17.10 5.66
C LEU A 168 14.55 17.24 6.23
N GLY A 169 15.20 18.36 5.97
CA GLY A 169 16.58 18.64 6.36
C GLY A 169 16.77 18.96 7.85
N THR A 170 15.67 19.23 8.58
CA THR A 170 15.67 19.56 10.01
C THR A 170 14.69 18.69 10.78
N GLN A 171 14.92 18.54 12.09
CA GLN A 171 14.02 17.80 12.96
C GLN A 171 12.64 18.46 13.09
N ASP A 172 12.56 19.79 12.98
CA ASP A 172 11.29 20.51 13.03
C ASP A 172 10.44 20.23 11.78
N GLU A 173 11.05 20.16 10.60
CA GLU A 173 10.38 19.77 9.35
C GLU A 173 9.87 18.31 9.42
N VAL A 174 10.69 17.40 9.95
CA VAL A 174 10.27 16.01 10.19
C VAL A 174 9.09 15.97 11.16
N ASN A 175 9.18 16.66 12.29
CA ASN A 175 8.09 16.68 13.29
C ASN A 175 6.81 17.29 12.73
N GLU A 176 6.89 18.32 11.88
CA GLU A 176 5.75 18.91 11.21
C GLU A 176 5.12 17.94 10.22
N ALA A 177 5.93 17.24 9.41
CA ALA A 177 5.47 16.22 8.47
C ALA A 177 4.75 15.06 9.17
N LEU A 178 5.12 14.73 10.41
CA LEU A 178 4.53 13.64 11.19
C LEU A 178 3.29 14.04 11.99
N ARG A 179 2.87 15.29 11.98
CA ARG A 179 1.72 15.76 12.78
C ARG A 179 0.43 15.13 12.29
N GLY A 180 -0.24 14.34 13.12
CA GLY A 180 -1.45 13.61 12.79
C GLY A 180 -1.22 12.38 11.90
N ALA A 181 -0.01 11.82 11.92
CA ALA A 181 0.32 10.61 11.17
C ALA A 181 -0.24 9.35 11.86
N TRP A 182 -0.93 8.52 11.09
CA TRP A 182 -1.31 7.15 11.44
C TRP A 182 -0.19 6.16 11.13
N GLN A 183 0.40 6.26 9.92
CA GLN A 183 1.55 5.47 9.49
C GLN A 183 2.62 6.40 8.90
N ALA A 184 3.89 6.03 9.04
CA ALA A 184 4.98 6.67 8.30
C ALA A 184 6.04 5.65 7.92
N TRP A 185 6.41 5.64 6.64
CA TRP A 185 7.39 4.74 6.04
C TRP A 185 8.54 5.53 5.44
N SER A 186 9.77 5.09 5.76
CA SER A 186 10.99 5.77 5.32
C SER A 186 11.92 4.79 4.61
N PHE A 187 11.70 4.59 3.33
CA PHE A 187 12.49 3.76 2.42
C PHE A 187 12.66 4.48 1.08
N GLY A 188 11.58 4.51 0.29
CA GLY A 188 11.51 5.28 -0.93
C GLY A 188 12.08 4.63 -2.19
N PRO A 189 12.15 5.42 -3.22
CA PRO A 189 11.78 6.83 -3.27
C PRO A 189 10.28 7.09 -3.46
N THR A 190 9.91 8.37 -3.31
CA THR A 190 8.67 8.94 -3.83
C THR A 190 8.60 8.73 -5.34
N LEU A 191 7.46 8.31 -5.86
CA LEU A 191 7.31 7.91 -7.26
C LEU A 191 6.62 8.97 -8.12
N LEU A 192 5.81 9.85 -7.53
CA LEU A 192 5.06 10.87 -8.27
C LEU A 192 5.45 12.28 -7.81
N ASN A 193 5.35 13.24 -8.71
CA ASN A 193 5.40 14.65 -8.40
C ASN A 193 4.09 15.10 -7.71
N ASP A 194 4.06 16.29 -7.12
CA ASP A 194 2.90 16.84 -6.40
C ASP A 194 1.65 16.98 -7.29
N ASP A 195 1.83 17.10 -8.60
CA ASP A 195 0.75 17.17 -9.58
C ASP A 195 0.26 15.78 -10.04
N GLY A 196 0.81 14.69 -9.49
CA GLY A 196 0.50 13.31 -9.85
C GLY A 196 1.22 12.82 -11.11
N SER A 197 2.06 13.64 -11.74
CA SER A 197 2.87 13.19 -12.88
C SER A 197 4.01 12.27 -12.45
N ALA A 198 4.44 11.38 -13.36
CA ALA A 198 5.53 10.46 -13.11
C ALA A 198 6.87 11.20 -12.92
N ILE A 199 7.67 10.74 -11.95
CA ILE A 199 9.09 11.08 -11.86
C ILE A 199 9.84 10.21 -12.87
N THR A 200 10.64 10.82 -13.71
CA THR A 200 11.37 10.16 -14.81
C THR A 200 12.88 10.09 -14.59
N ASP A 201 13.38 10.66 -13.49
CA ASP A 201 14.80 10.66 -13.16
C ASP A 201 14.98 10.37 -11.66
N PHE A 202 15.65 9.28 -11.37
CA PHE A 202 15.99 8.81 -10.02
C PHE A 202 17.51 8.77 -9.78
N THR A 203 18.31 9.40 -10.64
CA THR A 203 19.78 9.33 -10.60
C THR A 203 20.39 10.06 -9.41
N ASP A 204 19.66 11.00 -8.80
CA ASP A 204 20.05 11.72 -7.58
C ASP A 204 19.85 10.90 -6.29
N ARG A 205 19.36 9.67 -6.40
CA ARG A 205 19.12 8.80 -5.25
C ARG A 205 20.44 8.26 -4.69
N THR A 206 20.56 8.32 -3.38
CA THR A 206 21.77 7.92 -2.65
C THR A 206 22.03 6.41 -2.64
N ILE A 207 21.03 5.61 -3.02
CA ILE A 207 21.08 4.15 -2.96
C ILE A 207 21.12 3.59 -4.38
N GLU A 208 22.32 3.36 -4.91
CA GLU A 208 22.57 2.90 -6.29
C GLU A 208 21.78 1.63 -6.66
N TYR A 209 21.62 0.66 -5.75
CA TYR A 209 20.92 -0.57 -6.07
C TYR A 209 19.42 -0.36 -6.31
N LEU A 210 18.81 0.70 -5.75
CA LEU A 210 17.39 1.02 -6.00
C LEU A 210 17.13 1.44 -7.45
N THR A 211 18.14 1.93 -8.16
CA THR A 211 18.00 2.35 -9.58
C THR A 211 18.00 1.19 -10.56
N ARG A 212 18.28 -0.03 -10.12
CA ARG A 212 18.25 -1.24 -10.96
C ARG A 212 16.84 -1.84 -10.99
N ASP A 213 16.61 -2.71 -11.97
CA ASP A 213 15.39 -3.49 -12.03
C ASP A 213 15.34 -4.50 -10.87
N HIS A 214 14.27 -4.46 -10.12
CA HIS A 214 14.03 -5.32 -8.96
C HIS A 214 12.56 -5.72 -8.87
N PRO A 215 12.23 -6.83 -8.18
CA PRO A 215 10.91 -7.00 -7.59
C PRO A 215 10.57 -5.79 -6.73
N ARG A 216 9.33 -5.29 -6.80
CA ARG A 216 8.91 -4.07 -6.11
C ARG A 216 7.64 -4.30 -5.31
N THR A 217 7.58 -3.67 -4.15
CA THR A 217 6.33 -3.40 -3.45
C THR A 217 6.15 -1.89 -3.36
N ALA A 218 4.95 -1.41 -3.61
CA ALA A 218 4.67 0.02 -3.57
C ALA A 218 3.22 0.29 -3.15
N ILE A 219 3.01 1.47 -2.56
CA ILE A 219 1.69 1.99 -2.18
C ILE A 219 1.34 3.20 -3.03
N GLY A 220 0.09 3.25 -3.50
CA GLY A 220 -0.49 4.39 -4.21
C GLY A 220 -1.70 4.94 -3.48
N TYR A 221 -1.95 6.23 -3.67
CA TYR A 221 -3.02 6.98 -3.05
C TYR A 221 -3.83 7.72 -4.10
N TYR A 222 -5.15 7.57 -4.07
CA TYR A 222 -6.09 8.28 -4.93
C TYR A 222 -6.83 9.39 -4.17
N ALA A 223 -7.38 9.05 -3.01
CA ALA A 223 -8.17 9.93 -2.15
C ALA A 223 -8.25 9.31 -0.74
N PRO A 224 -8.68 10.06 0.30
CA PRO A 224 -8.94 9.47 1.60
C PRO A 224 -9.86 8.24 1.49
N GLY A 225 -9.43 7.12 2.08
CA GLY A 225 -10.14 5.84 2.02
C GLY A 225 -9.92 5.02 0.73
N HIS A 226 -9.19 5.54 -0.27
CA HIS A 226 -8.90 4.84 -1.52
C HIS A 226 -7.42 4.81 -1.82
N TYR A 227 -6.85 3.60 -1.77
CA TYR A 227 -5.42 3.31 -1.96
C TYR A 227 -5.22 2.14 -2.89
N CYS A 228 -4.00 1.90 -3.32
CA CYS A 228 -3.63 0.63 -3.92
C CYS A 228 -2.28 0.15 -3.41
N LEU A 229 -2.12 -1.18 -3.38
CA LEU A 229 -0.85 -1.84 -3.11
C LEU A 229 -0.45 -2.67 -4.33
N LEU A 230 0.77 -2.47 -4.79
CA LEU A 230 1.34 -3.17 -5.93
C LEU A 230 2.49 -4.06 -5.49
N SER A 231 2.51 -5.28 -5.98
CA SER A 231 3.64 -6.21 -5.85
C SER A 231 4.04 -6.69 -7.24
N VAL A 232 5.28 -6.41 -7.65
CA VAL A 232 5.83 -6.81 -8.94
C VAL A 232 6.84 -7.91 -8.74
N SER A 233 6.72 -9.00 -9.50
CA SER A 233 7.65 -10.12 -9.48
C SER A 233 9.01 -9.78 -10.07
N GLY A 234 9.99 -10.63 -9.79
CA GLY A 234 11.32 -10.57 -10.41
C GLY A 234 12.22 -11.71 -9.93
N TYR A 235 13.52 -11.61 -10.26
CA TYR A 235 14.54 -12.63 -9.95
C TYR A 235 14.24 -14.01 -10.55
N GLN A 236 13.48 -14.07 -11.63
CA GLN A 236 13.28 -15.28 -12.41
C GLN A 236 14.16 -15.27 -13.65
N GLU A 237 14.39 -16.43 -14.28
CA GLU A 237 15.39 -16.62 -15.34
C GLU A 237 15.41 -15.58 -16.49
N ARG A 238 14.29 -14.87 -16.71
CA ARG A 238 14.14 -13.86 -17.77
C ARG A 238 13.48 -12.55 -17.30
N GLN A 239 13.19 -12.42 -16.02
CA GLN A 239 12.49 -11.29 -15.45
C GLN A 239 13.21 -10.84 -14.19
N ILE A 240 13.89 -9.71 -14.26
CA ILE A 240 14.68 -9.18 -13.14
C ILE A 240 13.78 -8.38 -12.19
N GLY A 241 12.71 -7.79 -12.70
CA GLY A 241 11.81 -6.87 -12.02
C GLY A 241 11.53 -5.65 -12.89
N VAL A 242 11.26 -4.52 -12.27
CA VAL A 242 10.99 -3.24 -12.93
C VAL A 242 11.87 -2.13 -12.39
N SER A 243 12.14 -1.13 -13.22
CA SER A 243 12.82 0.11 -12.84
C SER A 243 11.91 1.01 -12.02
N LEU A 244 12.47 2.04 -11.39
CA LEU A 244 11.68 3.06 -10.67
C LEU A 244 10.87 3.92 -11.65
N GLU A 245 11.40 4.19 -12.84
CA GLU A 245 10.73 4.93 -13.90
C GLU A 245 9.48 4.20 -14.41
N GLU A 246 9.57 2.90 -14.65
CA GLU A 246 8.44 2.05 -15.04
C GLU A 246 7.39 2.01 -13.92
N LEU A 247 7.83 1.85 -12.67
CA LEU A 247 6.96 1.85 -11.50
C LEU A 247 6.24 3.20 -11.34
N SER A 248 6.97 4.30 -11.49
CA SER A 248 6.43 5.66 -11.44
C SER A 248 5.41 5.91 -12.54
N ALA A 249 5.74 5.58 -13.80
CA ALA A 249 4.84 5.69 -14.93
C ALA A 249 3.56 4.87 -14.74
N PHE A 250 3.68 3.68 -14.14
CA PHE A 250 2.54 2.82 -13.84
C PHE A 250 1.58 3.51 -12.86
N PHE A 251 2.05 4.03 -11.72
CA PHE A 251 1.20 4.73 -10.75
C PHE A 251 0.58 6.01 -11.30
N ALA A 252 1.31 6.76 -12.13
CA ALA A 252 0.75 7.90 -12.83
C ALA A 252 -0.38 7.49 -13.78
N SER A 253 -0.22 6.37 -14.52
CA SER A 253 -1.24 5.84 -15.43
C SER A 253 -2.51 5.37 -14.71
N LEU A 254 -2.39 4.93 -13.45
CA LEU A 254 -3.52 4.60 -12.58
C LEU A 254 -4.28 5.84 -12.09
N GLY A 255 -3.70 7.05 -12.22
CA GLY A 255 -4.28 8.30 -11.72
C GLY A 255 -4.06 8.51 -10.21
N CYS A 256 -3.05 7.88 -9.62
CA CYS A 256 -2.67 8.15 -8.24
C CYS A 256 -2.21 9.59 -8.06
N ARG A 257 -2.53 10.19 -6.92
CA ARG A 257 -2.05 11.53 -6.51
C ARG A 257 -0.68 11.47 -5.85
N SER A 258 -0.42 10.39 -5.12
CA SER A 258 0.86 10.10 -4.52
C SER A 258 1.15 8.61 -4.67
N ALA A 259 2.43 8.24 -4.78
CA ALA A 259 2.87 6.86 -4.77
C ALA A 259 4.27 6.75 -4.17
N TYR A 260 4.55 5.64 -3.51
CA TYR A 260 5.77 5.43 -2.76
C TYR A 260 6.28 4.01 -2.90
N ASN A 261 7.58 3.87 -3.19
CA ASN A 261 8.24 2.58 -3.23
C ASN A 261 8.59 2.11 -1.81
N LEU A 262 8.18 0.90 -1.48
CA LEU A 262 8.49 0.19 -0.24
C LEU A 262 9.69 -0.74 -0.44
N ASP A 263 10.03 -1.55 0.57
CA ASP A 263 11.05 -2.57 0.40
C ASP A 263 10.65 -3.56 -0.69
N GLY A 264 11.63 -4.08 -1.39
CA GLY A 264 11.44 -4.92 -2.55
C GLY A 264 12.42 -6.09 -2.60
N GLY A 265 12.75 -6.51 -3.80
CA GLY A 265 13.68 -7.62 -3.99
C GLY A 265 13.13 -8.91 -3.37
N THR A 266 13.93 -9.56 -2.53
CA THR A 266 13.51 -10.80 -1.84
C THR A 266 12.43 -10.58 -0.78
N SER A 267 12.23 -9.33 -0.35
CA SER A 267 11.17 -8.97 0.61
C SER A 267 9.78 -8.83 -0.02
N THR A 268 9.68 -8.90 -1.35
CA THR A 268 8.40 -8.75 -2.07
C THR A 268 7.49 -9.95 -1.83
N HIS A 269 6.49 -9.77 -0.98
CA HIS A 269 5.51 -10.80 -0.60
C HIS A 269 4.09 -10.23 -0.59
N VAL A 270 3.12 -11.05 -0.99
CA VAL A 270 1.68 -10.74 -0.88
C VAL A 270 0.97 -11.93 -0.28
N TRP A 271 0.16 -11.67 0.72
CA TRP A 271 -0.66 -12.66 1.40
C TRP A 271 -2.13 -12.28 1.32
N TYR A 272 -2.97 -13.27 1.10
CA TYR A 272 -4.41 -13.12 1.02
C TYR A 272 -5.09 -14.33 1.64
N HIS A 273 -5.95 -14.11 2.65
CA HIS A 273 -6.62 -15.14 3.43
C HIS A 273 -5.69 -16.30 3.83
N GLY A 274 -4.58 -15.95 4.48
CA GLY A 274 -3.61 -16.93 5.00
C GLY A 274 -2.82 -17.69 3.94
N ARG A 275 -2.96 -17.34 2.65
CA ARG A 275 -2.21 -17.91 1.54
C ARG A 275 -1.27 -16.89 0.94
N GLU A 276 -0.06 -17.29 0.67
CA GLU A 276 0.84 -16.50 -0.14
C GLU A 276 0.40 -16.55 -1.59
N ILE A 277 0.10 -15.38 -2.16
CA ILE A 277 -0.37 -15.24 -3.53
C ILE A 277 0.63 -14.50 -4.42
N GLY A 278 1.70 -13.94 -3.81
CA GLY A 278 2.78 -13.26 -4.50
C GLY A 278 3.69 -14.17 -5.30
N PHE A 279 4.86 -13.64 -5.65
CA PHE A 279 5.89 -14.32 -6.44
C PHE A 279 7.19 -14.44 -5.59
N PRO A 280 7.16 -15.08 -4.43
CA PRO A 280 8.32 -15.09 -3.53
C PRO A 280 9.50 -15.75 -4.21
N SER A 281 10.65 -15.12 -4.13
CA SER A 281 11.90 -15.69 -4.62
C SER A 281 12.49 -16.68 -3.62
N GLN A 282 12.28 -16.44 -2.32
CA GLN A 282 12.70 -17.31 -1.21
C GLN A 282 12.01 -16.91 0.11
N PRO A 283 11.94 -17.79 1.11
CA PRO A 283 11.47 -17.41 2.44
C PRO A 283 12.34 -16.31 3.04
N VAL A 284 11.71 -15.24 3.55
CA VAL A 284 12.40 -14.09 4.15
C VAL A 284 11.80 -13.79 5.52
N ARG A 285 12.64 -13.32 6.42
CA ARG A 285 12.21 -12.68 7.67
C ARG A 285 12.00 -11.21 7.38
N LEU A 286 10.81 -10.70 7.60
CA LEU A 286 10.48 -9.31 7.38
C LEU A 286 10.57 -8.50 8.67
N ALA A 287 10.92 -7.22 8.51
CA ALA A 287 10.94 -6.26 9.58
C ALA A 287 9.54 -5.70 9.87
N ASP A 288 8.70 -5.59 8.86
CA ASP A 288 7.33 -5.07 8.99
C ASP A 288 6.40 -5.53 7.85
N LEU A 289 5.10 -5.39 8.10
CA LEU A 289 4.02 -5.65 7.16
C LEU A 289 3.04 -4.47 7.14
N ILE A 290 2.42 -4.26 5.99
CA ILE A 290 1.18 -3.48 5.84
C ILE A 290 0.05 -4.48 5.68
N TYR A 291 -1.02 -4.38 6.48
CA TYR A 291 -2.08 -5.38 6.44
C TYR A 291 -3.48 -4.81 6.73
N LEU A 292 -4.47 -5.56 6.30
CA LEU A 292 -5.87 -5.43 6.67
C LEU A 292 -6.28 -6.66 7.47
N GLU A 293 -6.87 -6.47 8.64
CA GLU A 293 -7.33 -7.55 9.51
C GLU A 293 -8.54 -8.26 8.91
N ASP A 294 -8.56 -9.59 9.07
CA ASP A 294 -9.70 -10.42 8.68
C ASP A 294 -10.75 -10.42 9.79
N LEU A 295 -11.89 -9.79 9.54
CA LEU A 295 -13.01 -9.77 10.48
C LEU A 295 -13.95 -10.96 10.29
N SER A 296 -13.79 -11.77 9.23
CA SER A 296 -14.65 -12.94 8.96
C SER A 296 -14.50 -14.05 10.00
N SER A 297 -13.39 -14.08 10.73
CA SER A 297 -13.10 -15.11 11.73
C SER A 297 -13.50 -14.74 13.17
N ALA A 298 -14.12 -13.58 13.38
CA ALA A 298 -14.54 -13.09 14.70
C ALA A 298 -15.96 -13.51 15.09
N GLY A 299 -16.49 -14.61 14.52
CA GLY A 299 -17.80 -15.21 14.80
C GLY A 299 -17.70 -16.45 15.68
#